data_f29564c6c25b977b2034f6cbb70908ae
#
_entry.id   f29564c6c25b977b2034f6cbb70908ae
#
_cell.length_a   1.000
_cell.length_b   1.000
_cell.length_c   1.000
_cell.angle_alpha   90.00
_cell.angle_beta   90.00
_cell.angle_gamma   90.00
#
_symmetry.space_group_name_H-M   'P 1'
#
loop_
_entity.id
_entity.type
_entity.pdbx_description
1 polymer ?
#
loop_
_entity_poly.entity_id
_entity_poly.type
_entity_poly.pdbx_seq_one_letter_code
_entity_poly.pdbx_strand_id
1 'polypeptide(L)'
;MASETAALAANLREVAETSNAWPFEEAKKIVARLKKQPKDEVLFETGYGPSGLPHIGTFGEVARTTMVRHAFRVLTGDKVKTKLLAFSDDMDGLRKVPDNVPNKEMLAQDLGKSLTQVRDPFGTHPSF
;
A
#
# COMPACT_ATOMS: atom_id res chain seq x y z
N MET A 1 4.87 35.40 -0.92
CA MET A 1 4.59 34.04 -0.36
C MET A 1 3.66 33.21 -1.23
N ALA A 2 2.42 33.60 -1.54
CA ALA A 2 1.52 32.80 -2.39
C ALA A 2 2.05 32.59 -3.83
N SER A 3 2.74 33.57 -4.43
CA SER A 3 3.31 33.44 -5.79
C SER A 3 4.52 32.49 -5.86
N GLU A 4 5.36 32.46 -4.84
CA GLU A 4 6.52 31.55 -4.77
C GLU A 4 6.09 30.10 -4.58
N THR A 5 5.07 29.86 -3.74
CA THR A 5 4.51 28.52 -3.54
C THR A 5 3.86 27.98 -4.82
N ALA A 6 3.17 28.84 -5.58
CA ALA A 6 2.56 28.47 -6.86
C ALA A 6 3.63 28.18 -7.92
N ALA A 7 4.71 28.98 -7.99
CA ALA A 7 5.83 28.76 -8.88
C ALA A 7 6.59 27.46 -8.57
N LEU A 8 6.82 27.17 -7.29
CA LEU A 8 7.43 25.91 -6.84
C LEU A 8 6.57 24.69 -7.20
N ALA A 9 5.27 24.79 -7.02
CA ALA A 9 4.34 23.71 -7.37
C ALA A 9 4.30 23.46 -8.90
N ALA A 10 4.37 24.51 -9.71
CA ALA A 10 4.45 24.40 -11.17
C ALA A 10 5.75 23.73 -11.62
N ASN A 11 6.89 24.14 -11.05
CA ASN A 11 8.20 23.54 -11.32
C ASN A 11 8.25 22.06 -10.92
N LEU A 12 7.73 21.70 -9.74
CA LEU A 12 7.64 20.30 -9.30
C LEU A 12 6.82 19.44 -10.26
N ARG A 13 5.74 19.99 -10.81
CA ARG A 13 4.91 19.29 -11.78
C ARG A 13 5.65 19.08 -13.10
N GLU A 14 6.35 20.08 -13.62
CA GLU A 14 7.14 19.97 -14.84
C GLU A 14 8.24 18.90 -14.71
N VAL A 15 8.98 18.92 -13.59
CA VAL A 15 9.97 17.88 -13.27
C VAL A 15 9.31 16.50 -13.16
N ALA A 16 8.13 16.39 -12.55
CA ALA A 16 7.39 15.15 -12.43
C ALA A 16 6.96 14.57 -13.79
N GLU A 17 6.55 15.44 -14.74
CA GLU A 17 6.15 15.04 -16.08
C GLU A 17 7.31 14.43 -16.89
N THR A 18 8.54 14.87 -16.65
CA THR A 18 9.75 14.38 -17.32
C THR A 18 10.46 13.26 -16.55
N SER A 19 10.11 13.02 -15.30
CA SER A 19 10.77 12.03 -14.44
C SER A 19 10.56 10.60 -14.94
N ASN A 20 11.63 9.81 -14.98
CA ASN A 20 11.62 8.38 -15.27
C ASN A 20 11.65 7.53 -13.99
N ALA A 21 11.52 8.12 -12.79
CA ALA A 21 11.41 7.37 -11.57
C ALA A 21 10.11 6.54 -11.57
N TRP A 22 10.22 5.27 -11.17
CA TRP A 22 9.11 4.31 -11.30
C TRP A 22 7.77 4.77 -10.71
N PRO A 23 7.68 5.52 -9.59
CA PRO A 23 6.38 5.96 -9.09
C PRO A 23 5.68 6.95 -10.05
N PHE A 24 6.46 7.79 -10.73
CA PHE A 24 5.94 8.72 -11.72
C PHE A 24 5.55 8.00 -13.01
N GLU A 25 6.31 6.98 -13.42
CA GLU A 25 5.97 6.14 -14.57
C GLU A 25 4.61 5.45 -14.36
N GLU A 26 4.39 4.84 -13.19
CA GLU A 26 3.10 4.22 -12.86
C GLU A 26 1.98 5.26 -12.76
N ALA A 27 2.24 6.40 -12.14
CA ALA A 27 1.27 7.48 -12.02
C ALA A 27 0.86 8.05 -13.40
N LYS A 28 1.79 8.21 -14.34
CA LYS A 28 1.51 8.62 -15.73
C LYS A 28 0.56 7.66 -16.43
N LYS A 29 0.69 6.35 -16.21
CA LYS A 29 -0.24 5.33 -16.77
C LYS A 29 -1.66 5.54 -16.24
N ILE A 30 -1.80 5.87 -14.94
CA ILE A 30 -3.10 6.16 -14.33
C ILE A 30 -3.70 7.44 -14.93
N VAL A 31 -2.90 8.51 -15.07
CA VAL A 31 -3.34 9.75 -15.72
C VAL A 31 -3.81 9.49 -17.15
N ALA A 32 -3.06 8.70 -17.92
CA ALA A 32 -3.44 8.34 -19.29
C ALA A 32 -4.76 7.53 -19.34
N ARG A 33 -4.96 6.62 -18.38
CA ARG A 33 -6.21 5.85 -18.25
C ARG A 33 -7.40 6.75 -17.92
N LEU A 34 -7.23 7.73 -17.02
CA LEU A 34 -8.30 8.69 -16.68
C LEU A 34 -8.73 9.57 -17.84
N LYS A 35 -7.81 9.90 -18.75
CA LYS A 35 -8.17 10.62 -19.99
C LYS A 35 -9.11 9.83 -20.89
N LYS A 36 -9.01 8.49 -20.88
CA LYS A 36 -9.88 7.58 -21.65
C LYS A 36 -11.15 7.19 -20.89
N GLN A 37 -11.05 7.10 -19.59
CA GLN A 37 -12.14 6.69 -18.69
C GLN A 37 -12.16 7.63 -17.47
N PRO A 38 -12.80 8.81 -17.58
CA PRO A 38 -12.86 9.78 -16.48
C PRO A 38 -13.51 9.19 -15.22
N LYS A 39 -12.96 9.53 -14.06
CA LYS A 39 -13.49 9.18 -12.74
C LYS A 39 -13.26 10.34 -11.78
N ASP A 40 -14.17 10.52 -10.83
CA ASP A 40 -14.08 11.57 -9.81
C ASP A 40 -13.08 11.22 -8.71
N GLU A 41 -12.84 9.93 -8.50
CA GLU A 41 -11.91 9.42 -7.49
C GLU A 41 -11.09 8.25 -8.04
N VAL A 42 -9.82 8.20 -7.65
CA VAL A 42 -8.91 7.08 -7.92
C VAL A 42 -8.59 6.35 -6.63
N LEU A 43 -8.86 5.05 -6.63
CA LEU A 43 -8.50 4.16 -5.55
C LEU A 43 -7.10 3.60 -5.80
N PHE A 44 -6.23 3.77 -4.81
CA PHE A 44 -4.93 3.11 -4.70
C PHE A 44 -5.05 2.01 -3.66
N GLU A 45 -4.74 0.80 -4.04
CA GLU A 45 -4.97 -0.37 -3.20
C GLU A 45 -3.66 -1.11 -2.93
N THR A 46 -3.48 -1.52 -1.70
CA THR A 46 -2.40 -2.37 -1.23
C THR A 46 -2.94 -3.30 -0.16
N GLY A 47 -2.22 -4.38 0.12
CA GLY A 47 -2.63 -5.32 1.15
C GLY A 47 -1.49 -6.23 1.59
N TYR A 48 -1.73 -6.96 2.66
CA TYR A 48 -0.79 -7.94 3.22
C TYR A 48 -1.54 -9.02 3.98
N GLY A 49 -0.95 -10.22 4.01
CA GLY A 49 -1.41 -11.29 4.92
C GLY A 49 -0.80 -11.10 6.30
N PRO A 50 -1.59 -10.98 7.37
CA PRO A 50 -1.10 -10.76 8.73
C PRO A 50 -0.60 -12.06 9.39
N SER A 51 0.35 -12.75 8.74
CA SER A 51 0.89 -14.04 9.17
C SER A 51 2.11 -13.92 10.10
N GLY A 52 2.34 -12.78 10.70
CA GLY A 52 3.43 -12.48 11.63
C GLY A 52 3.41 -11.02 12.05
N LEU A 53 4.34 -10.63 12.93
CA LEU A 53 4.49 -9.23 13.30
C LEU A 53 4.85 -8.37 12.08
N PRO A 54 4.29 -7.15 11.96
CA PRO A 54 4.66 -6.23 10.90
C PRO A 54 6.16 -5.97 10.87
N HIS A 55 6.73 -5.90 9.68
CA HIS A 55 8.15 -5.68 9.44
C HIS A 55 8.37 -4.77 8.21
N ILE A 56 9.61 -4.54 7.85
CA ILE A 56 9.98 -3.66 6.74
C ILE A 56 9.31 -4.07 5.40
N GLY A 57 9.06 -5.36 5.18
CA GLY A 57 8.32 -5.84 4.01
C GLY A 57 6.87 -5.37 4.00
N THR A 58 6.17 -5.47 5.13
CA THR A 58 4.80 -4.95 5.30
C THR A 58 4.75 -3.44 5.07
N PHE A 59 5.72 -2.71 5.64
CA PHE A 59 5.87 -1.27 5.38
C PHE A 59 6.09 -0.99 3.89
N GLY A 60 6.94 -1.79 3.23
CA GLY A 60 7.25 -1.66 1.80
C GLY A 60 6.03 -1.72 0.90
N GLU A 61 5.04 -2.56 1.21
CA GLU A 61 3.80 -2.65 0.43
C GLU A 61 2.99 -1.34 0.48
N VAL A 62 2.81 -0.79 1.67
CA VAL A 62 2.09 0.48 1.85
C VAL A 62 2.90 1.65 1.29
N ALA A 63 4.21 1.66 1.50
CA ALA A 63 5.10 2.71 1.03
C ALA A 63 5.10 2.83 -0.50
N ARG A 64 5.21 1.71 -1.22
CA ARG A 64 5.19 1.70 -2.70
C ARG A 64 3.91 2.32 -3.25
N THR A 65 2.77 1.89 -2.74
CA THR A 65 1.47 2.41 -3.18
C THR A 65 1.31 3.88 -2.83
N THR A 66 1.82 4.30 -1.66
CA THR A 66 1.84 5.71 -1.23
C THR A 66 2.70 6.56 -2.16
N MET A 67 3.87 6.07 -2.60
CA MET A 67 4.74 6.77 -3.54
C MET A 67 4.04 7.01 -4.89
N VAL A 68 3.36 6.01 -5.44
CA VAL A 68 2.60 6.15 -6.69
C VAL A 68 1.45 7.12 -6.53
N ARG A 69 0.70 7.03 -5.43
CA ARG A 69 -0.37 7.97 -5.10
C ARG A 69 0.15 9.41 -4.99
N HIS A 70 1.29 9.60 -4.33
CA HIS A 70 1.91 10.92 -4.21
C HIS A 70 2.32 11.46 -5.59
N ALA A 71 3.00 10.67 -6.42
CA ALA A 71 3.37 11.04 -7.78
C ALA A 71 2.14 11.43 -8.62
N PHE A 72 1.03 10.66 -8.50
CA PHE A 72 -0.22 10.96 -9.17
C PHE A 72 -0.82 12.31 -8.72
N ARG A 73 -0.80 12.61 -7.43
CA ARG A 73 -1.28 13.89 -6.88
C ARG A 73 -0.45 15.06 -7.39
N VAL A 74 0.88 14.92 -7.47
CA VAL A 74 1.77 15.93 -8.07
C VAL A 74 1.42 16.17 -9.54
N LEU A 75 1.31 15.11 -10.34
CA LEU A 75 1.00 15.20 -11.77
C LEU A 75 -0.38 15.81 -12.06
N THR A 76 -1.36 15.57 -11.21
CA THR A 76 -2.73 16.09 -11.37
C THR A 76 -2.94 17.44 -10.67
N GLY A 77 -1.94 17.95 -9.94
CA GLY A 77 -2.07 19.15 -9.12
C GLY A 77 -3.16 18.99 -8.05
N ASP A 78 -3.33 17.76 -7.52
CA ASP A 78 -4.32 17.39 -6.51
C ASP A 78 -5.80 17.63 -6.92
N LYS A 79 -6.07 17.77 -8.22
CA LYS A 79 -7.42 18.04 -8.73
C LYS A 79 -8.32 16.81 -8.77
N VAL A 80 -7.75 15.60 -8.69
CA VAL A 80 -8.48 14.33 -8.68
C VAL A 80 -8.43 13.76 -7.27
N LYS A 81 -9.59 13.42 -6.72
CA LYS A 81 -9.66 12.79 -5.41
C LYS A 81 -8.94 11.44 -5.41
N THR A 82 -8.24 11.15 -4.34
CA THR A 82 -7.55 9.88 -4.17
C THR A 82 -7.86 9.24 -2.84
N LYS A 83 -8.04 7.93 -2.84
CA LYS A 83 -8.18 7.13 -1.63
C LYS A 83 -7.10 6.06 -1.61
N LEU A 84 -6.46 5.84 -0.48
CA LEU A 84 -5.58 4.71 -0.24
C LEU A 84 -6.34 3.70 0.62
N LEU A 85 -6.43 2.48 0.13
CA LEU A 85 -6.98 1.34 0.84
C LEU A 85 -5.85 0.35 1.11
N ALA A 86 -5.60 0.06 2.37
CA ALA A 86 -4.77 -1.06 2.80
C ALA A 86 -5.68 -2.12 3.41
N PHE A 87 -5.73 -3.29 2.79
CA PHE A 87 -6.53 -4.40 3.29
C PHE A 87 -5.65 -5.44 4.00
N SER A 88 -6.24 -6.13 4.96
CA SER A 88 -5.65 -7.30 5.59
C SER A 88 -6.26 -8.56 4.97
N ASP A 89 -5.41 -9.42 4.41
CA ASP A 89 -5.83 -10.69 3.84
C ASP A 89 -5.85 -11.77 4.94
N ASP A 90 -6.89 -11.72 5.74
CA ASP A 90 -7.07 -12.58 6.91
C ASP A 90 -7.56 -13.99 6.57
N MET A 91 -8.06 -14.21 5.34
CA MET A 91 -8.44 -15.52 4.84
C MET A 91 -7.26 -16.28 4.23
N ASP A 92 -6.11 -15.64 4.05
CA ASP A 92 -4.91 -16.34 3.57
C ASP A 92 -4.48 -17.45 4.52
N GLY A 93 -3.96 -18.54 3.98
CA GLY A 93 -3.51 -19.68 4.79
C GLY A 93 -2.17 -19.43 5.46
N LEU A 94 -2.00 -19.89 6.70
CA LEU A 94 -0.69 -19.89 7.34
C LEU A 94 0.24 -20.87 6.61
N ARG A 95 1.21 -20.36 5.83
CA ARG A 95 2.09 -21.17 4.97
C ARG A 95 3.36 -21.62 5.67
N LYS A 96 3.79 -20.89 6.66
CA LYS A 96 4.96 -21.20 7.50
C LYS A 96 4.80 -20.56 8.88
N VAL A 97 5.47 -21.15 9.88
CA VAL A 97 5.54 -20.55 11.20
C VAL A 97 6.50 -19.34 11.15
N PRO A 98 6.05 -18.13 11.56
CA PRO A 98 6.93 -16.96 11.61
C PRO A 98 8.06 -17.12 12.64
N ASP A 99 9.23 -16.56 12.34
CA ASP A 99 10.38 -16.66 13.24
C ASP A 99 10.31 -15.71 14.43
N ASN A 100 9.53 -14.65 14.32
CA ASN A 100 9.45 -13.53 15.26
C ASN A 100 8.24 -13.59 16.22
N VAL A 101 7.70 -14.79 16.45
CA VAL A 101 6.55 -15.00 17.36
C VAL A 101 6.85 -16.10 18.38
N PRO A 102 6.20 -16.10 19.56
CA PRO A 102 6.27 -17.18 20.53
C PRO A 102 5.41 -18.39 20.10
N ASN A 103 5.45 -19.47 20.90
CA ASN A 103 4.57 -20.64 20.76
C ASN A 103 4.58 -21.28 19.34
N LYS A 104 5.74 -21.39 18.74
CA LYS A 104 5.93 -21.88 17.36
C LYS A 104 5.42 -23.31 17.15
N GLU A 105 5.53 -24.18 18.16
CA GLU A 105 5.03 -25.55 18.10
C GLU A 105 3.49 -25.60 17.96
N MET A 106 2.81 -24.70 18.65
CA MET A 106 1.36 -24.55 18.53
C MET A 106 0.98 -24.08 17.12
N LEU A 107 1.70 -23.10 16.57
CA LEU A 107 1.47 -22.59 15.21
C LEU A 107 1.77 -23.63 14.14
N ALA A 108 2.76 -24.50 14.35
CA ALA A 108 3.06 -25.60 13.43
C ALA A 108 1.88 -26.55 13.23
N GLN A 109 1.03 -26.74 14.26
CA GLN A 109 -0.19 -27.54 14.17
C GLN A 109 -1.31 -26.83 13.38
N ASP A 110 -1.21 -25.53 13.21
CA ASP A 110 -2.20 -24.70 12.52
C ASP A 110 -1.80 -24.35 11.09
N LEU A 111 -0.69 -24.90 10.59
CA LEU A 111 -0.27 -24.73 9.20
C LEU A 111 -1.39 -25.14 8.21
N GLY A 112 -1.63 -24.29 7.23
CA GLY A 112 -2.67 -24.47 6.21
C GLY A 112 -4.05 -23.95 6.60
N LYS A 113 -4.30 -23.61 7.87
CA LYS A 113 -5.53 -22.94 8.28
C LYS A 113 -5.55 -21.50 7.81
N SER A 114 -6.73 -20.93 7.57
CA SER A 114 -6.87 -19.48 7.37
C SER A 114 -6.42 -18.72 8.62
N LEU A 115 -5.85 -17.52 8.45
CA LEU A 115 -5.33 -16.73 9.57
C LEU A 115 -6.38 -16.44 10.64
N THR A 116 -7.66 -16.32 10.24
CA THR A 116 -8.79 -16.19 11.16
C THR A 116 -9.03 -17.43 12.06
N GLN A 117 -8.46 -18.59 11.71
CA GLN A 117 -8.57 -19.85 12.44
C GLN A 117 -7.26 -20.28 13.10
N VAL A 118 -6.18 -19.55 12.85
CA VAL A 118 -4.88 -19.78 13.50
C VAL A 118 -4.92 -19.19 14.90
N ARG A 119 -4.53 -19.99 15.89
CA ARG A 119 -4.47 -19.55 17.29
C ARG A 119 -3.46 -18.41 17.46
N ASP A 120 -3.83 -17.40 18.24
CA ASP A 120 -2.92 -16.31 18.56
C ASP A 120 -1.69 -16.81 19.35
N PRO A 121 -0.47 -16.68 18.83
CA PRO A 121 0.73 -17.12 19.54
C PRO A 121 1.02 -16.34 20.81
N PHE A 122 0.44 -15.16 20.96
CA PHE A 122 0.61 -14.31 22.15
C PHE A 122 -0.44 -14.61 23.23
N GLY A 123 -1.51 -15.33 22.89
CA GLY A 123 -2.59 -15.67 23.81
C GLY A 123 -3.43 -14.47 24.26
N THR A 124 -3.45 -13.40 23.50
CA THR A 124 -4.17 -12.15 23.81
C THR A 124 -5.51 -12.05 23.10
N HIS A 125 -5.67 -12.76 21.97
CA HIS A 125 -6.84 -12.73 21.11
C HIS A 125 -7.27 -14.16 20.71
N PRO A 126 -8.48 -14.35 20.17
CA PRO A 126 -8.95 -15.67 19.72
C PRO A 126 -8.16 -16.22 18.52
N SER A 127 -7.66 -15.35 17.64
CA SER A 127 -6.91 -15.74 16.44
C SER A 127 -5.75 -14.79 16.18
N PHE A 128 -4.93 -15.18 15.27
CA PHE A 128 -3.73 -14.44 14.84
C PHE A 128 -4.06 -13.07 14.30
#